data_6800491837bcf82f3fb4815085c50cb5
#
_entry.id   6800491837bcf82f3fb4815085c50cb5
#
_cell.length_a   1.000
_cell.length_b   1.000
_cell.length_c   1.000
_cell.angle_alpha   90.00
_cell.angle_beta   90.00
_cell.angle_gamma   90.00
#
_symmetry.space_group_name_H-M   'P 1'
#
loop_
_entity.id
_entity.type
_entity.pdbx_description
1 polymer ?
#
loop_
_entity_poly.entity_id
_entity_poly.type
_entity_poly.pdbx_seq_one_letter_code
_entity_poly.pdbx_strand_id
1 'polypeptide(L)'
;MLVSSPKVLKREVYEATREARDVVTLAQEKARLIIEDAERQREAILEQARQEGRAEGLAEWNHILATASQRADQLAKNWEETMLRLSVRVAEKIIGEQLRLHPETIVEIVRQVLKGARPGKHLTIQVNPAEAQQVRNRVDGLQGPGFSSEIEIVAAASVPSGGCVIESELGIIDARLETQLKCLEDALVRGVPAD
;
A
#
# COMPACT_ATOMS: atom_id res chain seq x y z
N MET A 1 -35.26 -97.74 9.59
CA MET A 1 -34.87 -96.85 10.71
C MET A 1 -33.54 -97.35 11.26
N LEU A 2 -32.42 -96.72 10.89
CA LEU A 2 -31.07 -97.07 11.42
C LEU A 2 -30.86 -96.17 12.64
N VAL A 3 -31.03 -96.75 13.82
CA VAL A 3 -30.66 -96.06 15.08
C VAL A 3 -29.14 -96.11 15.17
N SER A 4 -28.48 -94.97 14.95
CA SER A 4 -27.04 -94.85 15.12
C SER A 4 -26.73 -95.06 16.64
N SER A 5 -25.95 -96.10 16.93
CA SER A 5 -25.48 -96.37 18.30
C SER A 5 -24.66 -95.18 18.85
N PRO A 6 -24.86 -94.79 20.11
CA PRO A 6 -24.11 -93.73 20.67
C PRO A 6 -22.64 -94.03 20.73
N LYS A 7 -21.80 -93.19 20.08
CA LYS A 7 -20.37 -93.32 20.04
C LYS A 7 -19.80 -92.98 21.39
N VAL A 8 -19.40 -93.99 22.21
CA VAL A 8 -18.75 -93.75 23.49
C VAL A 8 -17.33 -93.21 23.26
N LEU A 9 -17.13 -91.96 23.55
CA LEU A 9 -15.81 -91.31 23.52
C LEU A 9 -15.06 -91.61 24.84
N LYS A 10 -13.74 -91.94 24.77
CA LYS A 10 -12.93 -92.00 26.00
C LYS A 10 -12.92 -90.65 26.70
N ARG A 11 -13.00 -90.69 28.02
CA ARG A 11 -13.07 -89.46 28.85
C ARG A 11 -11.93 -88.46 28.56
N GLU A 12 -10.71 -88.95 28.36
CA GLU A 12 -9.54 -88.13 28.02
C GLU A 12 -9.71 -87.39 26.70
N VAL A 13 -10.31 -88.05 25.64
CA VAL A 13 -10.59 -87.39 24.36
C VAL A 13 -11.70 -86.31 24.48
N TYR A 14 -12.66 -86.57 25.32
CA TYR A 14 -13.73 -85.56 25.59
C TYR A 14 -13.20 -84.32 26.32
N GLU A 15 -12.37 -84.57 27.35
CA GLU A 15 -11.74 -83.46 28.10
C GLU A 15 -10.79 -82.64 27.21
N ALA A 16 -9.93 -83.29 26.42
CA ALA A 16 -9.03 -82.60 25.49
C ALA A 16 -9.82 -81.78 24.37
N THR A 17 -10.96 -82.37 23.90
CA THR A 17 -11.81 -81.67 22.94
C THR A 17 -12.50 -80.48 23.52
N ARG A 18 -12.90 -80.51 24.80
CA ARG A 18 -13.50 -79.44 25.54
C ARG A 18 -12.46 -78.30 25.78
N GLU A 19 -11.30 -78.66 26.25
CA GLU A 19 -10.21 -77.67 26.45
C GLU A 19 -9.80 -76.98 25.14
N ALA A 20 -9.73 -77.74 24.03
CA ALA A 20 -9.45 -77.20 22.73
C ALA A 20 -10.55 -76.20 22.26
N ARG A 21 -11.84 -76.50 22.52
CA ARG A 21 -12.92 -75.60 22.21
C ARG A 21 -12.87 -74.35 23.06
N ASP A 22 -12.58 -74.47 24.34
CA ASP A 22 -12.46 -73.33 25.25
C ASP A 22 -11.32 -72.40 24.81
N VAL A 23 -10.19 -72.96 24.42
CA VAL A 23 -9.06 -72.19 23.86
C VAL A 23 -9.43 -71.44 22.57
N VAL A 24 -10.14 -72.13 21.64
CA VAL A 24 -10.63 -71.54 20.40
C VAL A 24 -11.60 -70.38 20.67
N THR A 25 -12.56 -70.64 21.59
CA THR A 25 -13.54 -69.59 21.98
C THR A 25 -12.84 -68.35 22.58
N LEU A 26 -11.90 -68.59 23.50
CA LEU A 26 -11.13 -67.51 24.11
C LEU A 26 -10.28 -66.75 23.06
N ALA A 27 -9.69 -67.46 22.12
CA ALA A 27 -8.94 -66.85 21.02
C ALA A 27 -9.82 -66.00 20.07
N GLN A 28 -11.01 -66.51 19.75
CA GLN A 28 -12.02 -65.77 18.97
C GLN A 28 -12.52 -64.50 19.68
N GLU A 29 -12.74 -64.57 20.98
CA GLU A 29 -13.15 -63.42 21.76
C GLU A 29 -12.07 -62.33 21.86
N LYS A 30 -10.81 -62.78 22.07
CA LYS A 30 -9.65 -61.87 22.03
C LYS A 30 -9.48 -61.21 20.66
N ALA A 31 -9.62 -61.99 19.57
CA ALA A 31 -9.53 -61.45 18.22
C ALA A 31 -10.63 -60.40 17.95
N ARG A 32 -11.88 -60.67 18.41
CA ARG A 32 -12.98 -59.71 18.30
C ARG A 32 -12.68 -58.39 19.04
N LEU A 33 -12.21 -58.48 20.27
CA LEU A 33 -11.83 -57.28 21.07
C LEU A 33 -10.70 -56.47 20.42
N ILE A 34 -9.71 -57.14 19.85
CA ILE A 34 -8.62 -56.48 19.12
C ILE A 34 -9.15 -55.73 17.88
N ILE A 35 -10.06 -56.36 17.12
CA ILE A 35 -10.66 -55.76 15.94
C ILE A 35 -11.50 -54.55 16.34
N GLU A 36 -12.38 -54.70 17.35
CA GLU A 36 -13.20 -53.59 17.87
C GLU A 36 -12.32 -52.39 18.36
N ASP A 37 -11.21 -52.68 19.03
CA ASP A 37 -10.31 -51.65 19.50
C ASP A 37 -9.57 -50.96 18.33
N ALA A 38 -9.11 -51.76 17.35
CA ALA A 38 -8.47 -51.23 16.15
C ALA A 38 -9.44 -50.36 15.31
N GLU A 39 -10.71 -50.76 15.21
CA GLU A 39 -11.73 -49.94 14.53
C GLU A 39 -12.00 -48.60 15.25
N ARG A 40 -12.09 -48.63 16.57
CA ARG A 40 -12.22 -47.40 17.36
C ARG A 40 -11.02 -46.48 17.23
N GLN A 41 -9.80 -47.03 17.26
CA GLN A 41 -8.58 -46.26 17.07
C GLN A 41 -8.53 -45.66 15.65
N ARG A 42 -8.90 -46.41 14.63
CA ARG A 42 -8.99 -45.94 13.25
C ARG A 42 -9.95 -44.79 13.08
N GLU A 43 -11.17 -44.87 13.68
CA GLU A 43 -12.13 -43.76 13.64
C GLU A 43 -11.62 -42.52 14.35
N ALA A 44 -11.00 -42.66 15.51
CA ALA A 44 -10.41 -41.56 16.26
C ALA A 44 -9.29 -40.87 15.45
N ILE A 45 -8.39 -41.64 14.86
CA ILE A 45 -7.32 -41.12 14.00
C ILE A 45 -7.88 -40.38 12.78
N LEU A 46 -8.90 -40.93 12.12
CA LEU A 46 -9.53 -40.29 10.97
C LEU A 46 -10.20 -38.96 11.35
N GLU A 47 -10.89 -38.92 12.47
CA GLU A 47 -11.53 -37.68 12.93
C GLU A 47 -10.50 -36.64 13.34
N GLN A 48 -9.46 -37.04 14.06
CA GLN A 48 -8.36 -36.15 14.41
C GLN A 48 -7.68 -35.58 13.15
N ALA A 49 -7.35 -36.43 12.18
CA ALA A 49 -6.72 -36.00 10.92
C ALA A 49 -7.62 -35.03 10.12
N ARG A 50 -8.94 -35.25 10.14
CA ARG A 50 -9.92 -34.32 9.53
C ARG A 50 -9.92 -32.96 10.21
N GLN A 51 -9.90 -32.94 11.54
CA GLN A 51 -9.91 -31.70 12.31
C GLN A 51 -8.60 -30.93 12.12
N GLU A 52 -7.46 -31.63 12.19
CA GLU A 52 -6.14 -31.05 11.95
C GLU A 52 -6.03 -30.49 10.52
N GLY A 53 -6.36 -31.28 9.51
CA GLY A 53 -6.31 -30.83 8.12
C GLY A 53 -7.26 -29.66 7.82
N ARG A 54 -8.42 -29.61 8.49
CA ARG A 54 -9.34 -28.46 8.38
C ARG A 54 -8.76 -27.21 9.05
N ALA A 55 -8.14 -27.36 10.23
CA ALA A 55 -7.52 -26.26 10.95
C ALA A 55 -6.33 -25.69 10.19
N GLU A 56 -5.47 -26.57 9.67
CA GLU A 56 -4.33 -26.18 8.82
C GLU A 56 -4.78 -25.47 7.55
N GLY A 57 -5.76 -26.02 6.83
CA GLY A 57 -6.30 -25.43 5.61
C GLY A 57 -6.94 -24.05 5.86
N LEU A 58 -7.64 -23.85 6.99
CA LEU A 58 -8.17 -22.55 7.37
C LEU A 58 -7.07 -21.56 7.73
N ALA A 59 -6.03 -22.00 8.42
CA ALA A 59 -4.89 -21.16 8.76
C ALA A 59 -4.14 -20.69 7.50
N GLU A 60 -3.87 -21.61 6.57
CA GLU A 60 -3.26 -21.29 5.28
C GLU A 60 -4.12 -20.34 4.45
N TRP A 61 -5.43 -20.59 4.38
CA TRP A 61 -6.37 -19.72 3.68
C TRP A 61 -6.36 -18.28 4.25
N ASN A 62 -6.42 -18.17 5.58
CA ASN A 62 -6.39 -16.86 6.25
C ASN A 62 -5.06 -16.14 5.99
N HIS A 63 -3.95 -16.85 5.97
CA HIS A 63 -2.64 -16.28 5.64
C HIS A 63 -2.59 -15.74 4.19
N ILE A 64 -3.08 -16.53 3.23
CA ILE A 64 -3.18 -16.12 1.82
C ILE A 64 -4.06 -14.87 1.68
N LEU A 65 -5.22 -14.87 2.33
CA LEU A 65 -6.17 -13.76 2.29
C LEU A 65 -5.56 -12.47 2.88
N ALA A 66 -4.91 -12.56 4.04
CA ALA A 66 -4.23 -11.44 4.67
C ALA A 66 -3.11 -10.89 3.77
N THR A 67 -2.30 -11.76 3.17
CA THR A 67 -1.23 -11.37 2.25
C THR A 67 -1.78 -10.71 0.99
N ALA A 68 -2.88 -11.23 0.44
CA ALA A 68 -3.55 -10.66 -0.74
C ALA A 68 -4.10 -9.26 -0.43
N SER A 69 -4.75 -9.08 0.73
CA SER A 69 -5.24 -7.78 1.18
C SER A 69 -4.12 -6.76 1.33
N GLN A 70 -3.02 -7.13 1.99
CA GLN A 70 -1.86 -6.25 2.14
C GLN A 70 -1.26 -5.84 0.78
N ARG A 71 -1.18 -6.77 -0.17
CA ARG A 71 -0.70 -6.46 -1.52
C ARG A 71 -1.64 -5.53 -2.27
N ALA A 72 -2.95 -5.73 -2.14
CA ALA A 72 -3.95 -4.86 -2.75
C ALA A 72 -3.85 -3.42 -2.19
N ASP A 73 -3.73 -3.26 -0.88
CA ASP A 73 -3.55 -1.97 -0.22
C ASP A 73 -2.25 -1.27 -0.66
N GLN A 74 -1.15 -2.04 -0.76
CA GLN A 74 0.12 -1.51 -1.23
C GLN A 74 0.07 -1.07 -2.70
N LEU A 75 -0.59 -1.86 -3.56
CA LEU A 75 -0.81 -1.48 -4.95
C LEU A 75 -1.65 -0.21 -5.07
N ALA A 76 -2.73 -0.09 -4.29
CA ALA A 76 -3.58 1.10 -4.30
C ALA A 76 -2.78 2.36 -3.93
N LYS A 77 -1.98 2.31 -2.87
CA LYS A 77 -1.10 3.43 -2.45
C LYS A 77 -0.07 3.79 -3.53
N ASN A 78 0.58 2.79 -4.11
CA ASN A 78 1.58 3.03 -5.16
C ASN A 78 0.95 3.65 -6.42
N TRP A 79 -0.28 3.24 -6.75
CA TRP A 79 -1.04 3.82 -7.87
C TRP A 79 -1.41 5.27 -7.59
N GLU A 80 -1.88 5.58 -6.40
CA GLU A 80 -2.23 6.93 -5.99
C GLU A 80 -1.03 7.88 -6.12
N GLU A 81 0.12 7.53 -5.56
CA GLU A 81 1.36 8.30 -5.70
C GLU A 81 1.80 8.45 -7.16
N THR A 82 1.73 7.38 -7.95
CA THR A 82 2.12 7.39 -9.36
C THR A 82 1.23 8.31 -10.17
N MET A 83 -0.10 8.24 -9.96
CA MET A 83 -1.08 9.09 -10.64
C MET A 83 -0.89 10.55 -10.27
N LEU A 84 -0.64 10.84 -8.98
CA LEU A 84 -0.37 12.19 -8.52
C LEU A 84 0.87 12.79 -9.20
N ARG A 85 1.99 12.06 -9.19
CA ARG A 85 3.22 12.50 -9.86
C ARG A 85 3.04 12.71 -11.36
N LEU A 86 2.29 11.83 -12.01
CA LEU A 86 1.98 11.98 -13.44
C LEU A 86 1.14 13.23 -13.67
N SER A 87 0.14 13.49 -12.85
CA SER A 87 -0.72 14.67 -12.95
C SER A 87 0.08 15.96 -12.79
N VAL A 88 0.99 16.03 -11.81
CA VAL A 88 1.87 17.17 -11.60
C VAL A 88 2.79 17.39 -12.81
N ARG A 89 3.39 16.34 -13.37
CA ARG A 89 4.23 16.44 -14.58
C ARG A 89 3.45 16.92 -15.80
N VAL A 90 2.21 16.48 -15.96
CA VAL A 90 1.35 16.96 -17.06
C VAL A 90 1.03 18.43 -16.87
N ALA A 91 0.68 18.85 -15.65
CA ALA A 91 0.45 20.25 -15.32
C ALA A 91 1.68 21.12 -15.57
N GLU A 92 2.86 20.68 -15.12
CA GLU A 92 4.14 21.35 -15.37
C GLU A 92 4.39 21.59 -16.87
N LYS A 93 4.17 20.54 -17.67
CA LYS A 93 4.37 20.61 -19.11
C LYS A 93 3.39 21.57 -19.78
N ILE A 94 2.11 21.53 -19.40
CA ILE A 94 1.08 22.41 -19.96
C ILE A 94 1.34 23.87 -19.56
N ILE A 95 1.60 24.12 -18.30
CA ILE A 95 1.87 25.47 -17.78
C ILE A 95 3.15 26.03 -18.39
N GLY A 96 4.23 25.22 -18.44
CA GLY A 96 5.50 25.65 -19.04
C GLY A 96 5.36 26.02 -20.52
N GLU A 97 4.55 25.28 -21.28
CA GLU A 97 4.26 25.63 -22.68
C GLU A 97 3.43 26.92 -22.81
N GLN A 98 2.43 27.13 -21.92
CA GLN A 98 1.66 28.36 -21.88
C GLN A 98 2.50 29.58 -21.54
N LEU A 99 3.41 29.45 -20.58
CA LEU A 99 4.33 30.54 -20.20
C LEU A 99 5.30 30.87 -21.33
N ARG A 100 5.72 29.87 -22.11
CA ARG A 100 6.56 30.08 -23.29
C ARG A 100 5.84 30.83 -24.42
N LEU A 101 4.54 30.52 -24.58
CA LEU A 101 3.71 31.20 -25.60
C LEU A 101 3.29 32.62 -25.19
N HIS A 102 3.13 32.86 -23.88
CA HIS A 102 2.67 34.10 -23.28
C HIS A 102 3.64 34.62 -22.21
N PRO A 103 4.84 35.08 -22.61
CA PRO A 103 5.87 35.54 -21.67
C PRO A 103 5.45 36.76 -20.85
N GLU A 104 4.41 37.51 -21.26
CA GLU A 104 3.83 38.61 -20.52
C GLU A 104 3.17 38.17 -19.18
N THR A 105 2.83 36.90 -19.07
CA THR A 105 2.18 36.31 -17.88
C THR A 105 3.06 36.40 -16.65
N ILE A 106 4.39 36.46 -16.79
CA ILE A 106 5.33 36.61 -15.69
C ILE A 106 5.04 37.81 -14.82
N VAL A 107 4.57 38.92 -15.41
CA VAL A 107 4.26 40.16 -14.67
C VAL A 107 3.12 39.92 -13.66
N GLU A 108 2.11 39.13 -14.07
CA GLU A 108 0.98 38.80 -13.18
C GLU A 108 1.41 37.83 -12.08
N ILE A 109 2.28 36.86 -12.40
CA ILE A 109 2.86 35.93 -11.44
C ILE A 109 3.64 36.70 -10.38
N VAL A 110 4.56 37.57 -10.80
CA VAL A 110 5.32 38.43 -9.87
C VAL A 110 4.39 39.30 -9.00
N ARG A 111 3.33 39.86 -9.59
CA ARG A 111 2.33 40.65 -8.84
C ARG A 111 1.63 39.81 -7.77
N GLN A 112 1.22 38.59 -8.08
CA GLN A 112 0.59 37.68 -7.12
C GLN A 112 1.54 37.30 -5.97
N VAL A 113 2.78 36.98 -6.27
CA VAL A 113 3.78 36.65 -5.27
C VAL A 113 4.06 37.84 -4.35
N LEU A 114 4.16 39.03 -4.93
CA LEU A 114 4.35 40.29 -4.13
C LEU A 114 3.16 40.58 -3.20
N LYS A 115 1.93 40.26 -3.58
CA LYS A 115 0.75 40.40 -2.69
C LYS A 115 0.82 39.51 -1.46
N GLY A 116 1.42 38.33 -1.58
CA GLY A 116 1.64 37.37 -0.47
C GLY A 116 2.90 37.67 0.34
N ALA A 117 3.81 38.48 -0.19
CA ALA A 117 5.06 38.81 0.46
C ALA A 117 4.87 39.89 1.53
N ARG A 118 5.59 39.81 2.64
CA ARG A 118 5.73 40.95 3.57
C ARG A 118 6.72 41.93 2.94
N PRO A 119 6.33 43.17 2.66
CA PRO A 119 7.22 44.14 2.03
C PRO A 119 8.39 44.49 2.96
N GLY A 120 9.61 44.23 2.50
CA GLY A 120 10.83 44.79 3.07
C GLY A 120 11.09 46.17 2.46
N LYS A 121 12.17 46.84 2.88
CA LYS A 121 12.57 48.13 2.30
C LYS A 121 13.16 47.96 0.89
N HIS A 122 13.92 46.90 0.68
CA HIS A 122 14.53 46.55 -0.60
C HIS A 122 14.06 45.17 -1.01
N LEU A 123 13.66 45.04 -2.27
CA LEU A 123 13.24 43.76 -2.89
C LEU A 123 14.03 43.52 -4.16
N THR A 124 14.74 42.41 -4.23
CA THR A 124 15.39 41.97 -5.45
C THR A 124 14.54 40.86 -6.06
N ILE A 125 14.06 41.08 -7.28
CA ILE A 125 13.24 40.11 -8.01
C ILE A 125 14.10 39.49 -9.12
N GLN A 126 14.49 38.26 -8.96
CA GLN A 126 15.22 37.49 -9.97
C GLN A 126 14.22 36.82 -10.91
N VAL A 127 14.37 37.03 -12.20
CA VAL A 127 13.56 36.44 -13.28
C VAL A 127 14.42 35.95 -14.42
N ASN A 128 13.84 35.17 -15.32
CA ASN A 128 14.53 34.70 -16.51
C ASN A 128 15.02 35.91 -17.36
N PRO A 129 16.25 35.86 -17.93
CA PRO A 129 16.79 36.93 -18.77
C PRO A 129 15.88 37.35 -19.93
N ALA A 130 15.14 36.38 -20.54
CA ALA A 130 14.20 36.66 -21.63
C ALA A 130 12.98 37.49 -21.18
N GLU A 131 12.63 37.45 -19.88
CA GLU A 131 11.43 38.06 -19.29
C GLU A 131 11.75 39.33 -18.51
N ALA A 132 13.03 39.51 -18.14
CA ALA A 132 13.46 40.63 -17.28
C ALA A 132 13.06 42.01 -17.82
N GLN A 133 13.14 42.21 -19.13
CA GLN A 133 12.76 43.50 -19.74
C GLN A 133 11.26 43.78 -19.63
N GLN A 134 10.42 42.75 -19.74
CA GLN A 134 8.96 42.88 -19.62
C GLN A 134 8.56 43.25 -18.20
N VAL A 135 9.22 42.61 -17.21
CA VAL A 135 8.97 42.92 -15.77
C VAL A 135 9.44 44.34 -15.43
N ARG A 136 10.63 44.75 -15.93
CA ARG A 136 11.14 46.12 -15.72
C ARG A 136 10.19 47.19 -16.28
N ASN A 137 9.66 46.96 -17.48
CA ASN A 137 8.73 47.92 -18.12
C ASN A 137 7.40 48.10 -17.36
N ARG A 138 7.06 47.17 -16.46
CA ARG A 138 5.81 47.22 -15.69
C ARG A 138 6.03 47.27 -14.17
N VAL A 139 7.25 47.57 -13.72
CA VAL A 139 7.62 47.60 -12.30
C VAL A 139 6.75 48.57 -11.50
N ASP A 140 6.43 49.73 -12.07
CA ASP A 140 5.57 50.73 -11.43
C ASP A 140 4.14 50.22 -11.16
N GLY A 141 3.65 49.28 -12.01
CA GLY A 141 2.36 48.62 -11.85
C GLY A 141 2.38 47.43 -10.89
N LEU A 142 3.55 46.98 -10.43
CA LEU A 142 3.68 45.92 -9.43
C LEU A 142 3.48 46.48 -8.01
N GLN A 143 3.70 47.76 -7.81
CA GLN A 143 3.53 48.44 -6.52
C GLN A 143 2.04 48.69 -6.27
N GLY A 144 1.48 48.04 -5.28
CA GLY A 144 0.11 48.36 -4.79
C GLY A 144 0.05 49.58 -3.91
N PRO A 145 -1.15 50.10 -3.58
CA PRO A 145 -1.31 51.18 -2.62
C PRO A 145 -0.68 50.82 -1.28
N GLY A 146 0.30 51.64 -0.83
CA GLY A 146 1.03 51.40 0.43
C GLY A 146 2.33 50.59 0.27
N PHE A 147 2.73 50.26 -0.92
CA PHE A 147 4.03 49.64 -1.21
C PHE A 147 5.08 50.74 -1.40
N SER A 148 6.02 50.86 -0.47
CA SER A 148 7.12 51.85 -0.53
C SER A 148 8.49 51.19 -0.63
N SER A 149 8.54 49.94 -1.12
CA SER A 149 9.78 49.22 -1.26
C SER A 149 10.49 49.57 -2.59
N GLU A 150 11.78 49.69 -2.54
CA GLU A 150 12.63 49.81 -3.74
C GLU A 150 12.74 48.42 -4.38
N ILE A 151 12.31 48.32 -5.63
CA ILE A 151 12.32 47.05 -6.37
C ILE A 151 13.44 47.05 -7.40
N GLU A 152 14.36 46.08 -7.28
CA GLU A 152 15.41 45.80 -8.25
C GLU A 152 15.06 44.56 -9.05
N ILE A 153 15.11 44.62 -10.39
CA ILE A 153 14.89 43.47 -11.29
C ILE A 153 16.24 42.97 -11.80
N VAL A 154 16.55 41.75 -11.41
CA VAL A 154 17.79 41.05 -11.81
C VAL A 154 17.48 39.93 -12.79
N ALA A 155 18.19 39.90 -13.92
CA ALA A 155 18.14 38.83 -14.88
C ALA A 155 19.04 37.68 -14.39
N ALA A 156 18.45 36.54 -14.04
CA ALA A 156 19.15 35.38 -13.53
C ALA A 156 18.88 34.14 -14.41
N ALA A 157 19.92 33.60 -15.03
CA ALA A 157 19.80 32.39 -15.84
C ALA A 157 19.48 31.13 -15.04
N SER A 158 19.61 31.17 -13.72
CA SER A 158 19.23 30.12 -12.79
C SER A 158 17.72 30.01 -12.58
N VAL A 159 16.97 31.06 -13.01
CA VAL A 159 15.49 31.08 -12.90
C VAL A 159 14.90 30.68 -14.25
N PRO A 160 14.15 29.56 -14.32
CA PRO A 160 13.43 29.16 -15.53
C PRO A 160 12.37 30.17 -15.94
N SER A 161 11.96 30.12 -17.21
CA SER A 161 10.89 30.98 -17.74
C SER A 161 9.58 30.74 -16.97
N GLY A 162 8.86 31.82 -16.67
CA GLY A 162 7.60 31.78 -15.94
C GLY A 162 7.72 31.64 -14.42
N GLY A 163 8.93 31.71 -13.88
CA GLY A 163 9.20 31.70 -12.44
C GLY A 163 9.88 32.99 -11.98
N CYS A 164 9.82 33.25 -10.66
CA CYS A 164 10.61 34.31 -10.05
C CYS A 164 11.12 33.88 -8.67
N VAL A 165 12.21 34.49 -8.24
CA VAL A 165 12.71 34.40 -6.86
C VAL A 165 12.75 35.83 -6.31
N ILE A 166 12.11 36.05 -5.17
CA ILE A 166 12.08 37.35 -4.52
C ILE A 166 12.92 37.32 -3.26
N GLU A 167 13.95 38.08 -3.21
CA GLU A 167 14.82 38.26 -2.06
C GLU A 167 14.49 39.57 -1.34
N SER A 168 14.39 39.51 -0.02
CA SER A 168 14.18 40.68 0.84
C SER A 168 15.01 40.53 2.10
N GLU A 169 15.09 41.60 2.89
CA GLU A 169 15.72 41.61 4.22
C GLU A 169 15.05 40.60 5.18
N LEU A 170 13.80 40.17 4.90
CA LEU A 170 12.99 39.30 5.74
C LEU A 170 13.13 37.82 5.30
N GLY A 171 13.72 37.54 4.12
CA GLY A 171 13.89 36.18 3.59
C GLY A 171 13.76 36.10 2.08
N ILE A 172 13.75 34.87 1.60
CA ILE A 172 13.66 34.53 0.18
C ILE A 172 12.34 33.81 -0.09
N ILE A 173 11.63 34.23 -1.13
CA ILE A 173 10.44 33.55 -1.65
C ILE A 173 10.79 32.96 -2.99
N ASP A 174 10.81 31.64 -3.05
CA ASP A 174 11.01 30.90 -4.30
C ASP A 174 9.65 30.59 -4.94
N ALA A 175 9.33 31.33 -5.98
CA ALA A 175 8.11 31.19 -6.77
C ALA A 175 8.37 30.60 -8.16
N ARG A 176 9.40 29.77 -8.31
CA ARG A 176 9.61 28.98 -9.51
C ARG A 176 8.51 27.94 -9.67
N LEU A 177 8.08 27.66 -10.91
CA LEU A 177 7.00 26.72 -11.19
C LEU A 177 7.25 25.34 -10.56
N GLU A 178 8.49 24.86 -10.67
CA GLU A 178 8.88 23.56 -10.12
C GLU A 178 8.71 23.51 -8.59
N THR A 179 9.11 24.60 -7.91
CA THR A 179 8.97 24.70 -6.43
C THR A 179 7.50 24.74 -6.00
N GLN A 180 6.68 25.51 -6.72
CA GLN A 180 5.24 25.58 -6.44
C GLN A 180 4.53 24.25 -6.68
N LEU A 181 4.81 23.59 -7.80
CA LEU A 181 4.25 22.27 -8.12
C LEU A 181 4.71 21.19 -7.12
N LYS A 182 5.97 21.24 -6.69
CA LYS A 182 6.47 20.33 -5.65
C LYS A 182 5.79 20.54 -4.30
N CYS A 183 5.56 21.79 -3.90
CA CYS A 183 4.79 22.07 -2.68
C CYS A 183 3.36 21.54 -2.75
N LEU A 184 2.71 21.64 -3.92
CA LEU A 184 1.39 21.07 -4.16
C LEU A 184 1.41 19.53 -4.13
N GLU A 185 2.40 18.90 -4.77
CA GLU A 185 2.59 17.46 -4.72
C GLU A 185 2.74 16.97 -3.28
N ASP A 186 3.62 17.61 -2.52
CA ASP A 186 3.86 17.26 -1.12
C ASP A 186 2.62 17.45 -0.24
N ALA A 187 1.82 18.49 -0.48
CA ALA A 187 0.58 18.73 0.23
C ALA A 187 -0.47 17.67 -0.09
N LEU A 188 -0.62 17.30 -1.35
CA LEU A 188 -1.57 16.27 -1.80
C LEU A 188 -1.19 14.88 -1.29
N VAL A 189 0.10 14.52 -1.30
CA VAL A 189 0.59 13.24 -0.74
C VAL A 189 0.33 13.15 0.77
N ARG A 190 0.45 14.26 1.49
CA ARG A 190 0.19 14.30 2.94
C ARG A 190 -1.29 14.39 3.30
N GLY A 191 -2.17 14.56 2.33
CA GLY A 191 -3.61 14.75 2.54
C GLY A 191 -3.94 16.10 3.21
N VAL A 192 -3.07 17.08 3.10
CA VAL A 192 -3.31 18.46 3.58
C VAL A 192 -4.03 19.18 2.45
N PRO A 193 -5.21 19.80 2.67
CA PRO A 193 -5.85 20.63 1.66
C PRO A 193 -4.89 21.75 1.24
N ALA A 194 -4.73 21.93 -0.07
CA ALA A 194 -4.01 23.08 -0.60
C ALA A 194 -4.91 24.31 -0.42
N ASP A 195 -4.58 25.16 0.54
CA ASP A 195 -5.20 26.49 0.74
C ASP A 195 -4.73 27.48 -0.31
#